data_fa4e039a43410964e35c9ac9c6202c06
#
_entry.id   fa4e039a43410964e35c9ac9c6202c06
#
_cell.length_a   1.000
_cell.length_b   1.000
_cell.length_c   1.000
_cell.angle_alpha   90.00
_cell.angle_beta   90.00
_cell.angle_gamma   90.00
#
_symmetry.space_group_name_H-M   'P 1'
#
loop_
_entity.id
_entity.type
_entity.pdbx_description
1 polymer ?
#
loop_
_entity_poly.entity_id
_entity_poly.type
_entity_poly.pdbx_seq_one_letter_code
_entity_poly.pdbx_strand_id
1 'polypeptide(L)'
;MKRLLTLLALLGSLCACENHTTLFIGTYADGFYAFDFDLDRGEILPSDGEFGSVAKAPVPNPSFLAANGSRIYAVSEMPDESAAVTAWHYTGNGFESLGSQPTGLPAGGADPCYVSTDGRLLAVANYSGGSLAVYKLKPDGGIAPLDSLIFSSTGGPDLSRQDRPHVHCAIFTPDNRLLFTEFSADAISALDVSPLGVDNYRKLASLPADFGPRHLLLEGPRLYCIGELSGDIAVYSYPDMALLQMAKADEVNARGAADIHLSPDGKFLYASLRLQNDGVAFFKVLPDGTLEKTGYQHTGGHPRNFTVLEDWVLVACRDTDQVEIYSRDKKTGVLKDTGRRIEVPKPVFVSDFSR
;
A
#
# COMPACT_ATOMS: atom_id res chain seq x y z
N MET A 1 -29.79 -68.26 17.23
CA MET A 1 -28.81 -67.58 16.37
C MET A 1 -29.25 -66.11 16.22
N LYS A 2 -28.68 -65.23 17.05
CA LYS A 2 -28.96 -63.79 16.97
C LYS A 2 -27.83 -63.13 16.17
N ARG A 3 -28.19 -62.53 15.01
CA ARG A 3 -27.26 -61.75 14.20
C ARG A 3 -27.16 -60.32 14.78
N LEU A 4 -26.00 -59.96 15.24
CA LEU A 4 -25.63 -58.62 15.68
C LEU A 4 -25.29 -57.78 14.42
N LEU A 5 -26.09 -56.78 14.12
CA LEU A 5 -25.71 -55.76 13.10
C LEU A 5 -24.89 -54.71 13.80
N THR A 6 -23.61 -54.63 13.41
CA THR A 6 -22.71 -53.55 13.80
C THR A 6 -22.90 -52.39 12.81
N LEU A 7 -23.45 -51.28 13.29
CA LEU A 7 -23.58 -50.03 12.53
C LEU A 7 -22.24 -49.33 12.60
N LEU A 8 -21.48 -49.30 11.48
CA LEU A 8 -20.29 -48.44 11.34
C LEU A 8 -20.79 -47.02 11.01
N ALA A 9 -20.68 -46.11 11.97
CA ALA A 9 -20.83 -44.70 11.71
C ALA A 9 -19.55 -44.18 11.04
N LEU A 10 -19.60 -43.91 9.72
CA LEU A 10 -18.62 -43.13 9.02
C LEU A 10 -18.76 -41.67 9.51
N LEU A 11 -17.88 -41.23 10.39
CA LEU A 11 -17.60 -39.83 10.60
C LEU A 11 -16.84 -39.33 9.37
N GLY A 12 -17.55 -38.82 8.39
CA GLY A 12 -16.94 -38.00 7.33
C GLY A 12 -16.47 -36.69 7.95
N SER A 13 -15.17 -36.53 8.18
CA SER A 13 -14.58 -35.23 8.42
C SER A 13 -14.84 -34.39 7.14
N LEU A 14 -15.79 -33.51 7.21
CA LEU A 14 -15.89 -32.38 6.29
C LEU A 14 -14.62 -31.55 6.53
N CYS A 15 -13.61 -31.73 5.68
CA CYS A 15 -12.54 -30.78 5.54
C CYS A 15 -13.20 -29.51 4.96
N ALA A 16 -13.67 -28.62 5.84
CA ALA A 16 -13.99 -27.28 5.43
C ALA A 16 -12.70 -26.70 4.86
N CYS A 17 -12.66 -26.37 3.57
CA CYS A 17 -11.63 -25.48 3.05
C CYS A 17 -11.74 -24.20 3.87
N GLU A 18 -10.82 -23.97 4.78
CA GLU A 18 -10.73 -22.72 5.52
C GLU A 18 -10.47 -21.60 4.51
N ASN A 19 -11.40 -20.66 4.45
CA ASN A 19 -11.31 -19.50 3.57
C ASN A 19 -10.42 -18.45 4.24
N HIS A 20 -9.10 -18.56 4.03
CA HIS A 20 -8.12 -17.67 4.63
C HIS A 20 -7.18 -17.04 3.60
N THR A 21 -6.57 -15.93 3.98
CA THR A 21 -5.50 -15.25 3.23
C THR A 21 -4.34 -14.94 4.18
N THR A 22 -3.15 -14.71 3.63
CA THR A 22 -2.02 -14.22 4.41
C THR A 22 -1.97 -12.69 4.35
N LEU A 23 -2.02 -12.05 5.51
CA LEU A 23 -1.79 -10.61 5.65
C LEU A 23 -0.32 -10.34 5.91
N PHE A 24 0.23 -9.33 5.24
CA PHE A 24 1.57 -8.81 5.51
C PHE A 24 1.44 -7.44 6.15
N ILE A 25 2.08 -7.26 7.32
CA ILE A 25 2.02 -6.01 8.09
C ILE A 25 3.42 -5.44 8.21
N GLY A 26 3.64 -4.25 7.63
CA GLY A 26 4.85 -3.46 7.73
C GLY A 26 4.77 -2.45 8.88
N THR A 27 5.90 -2.15 9.51
CA THR A 27 5.95 -1.35 10.74
C THR A 27 7.02 -0.25 10.69
N TYR A 28 6.90 0.74 11.58
CA TYR A 28 8.02 1.60 11.98
C TYR A 28 8.72 1.02 13.21
N ALA A 29 9.11 -0.24 13.10
CA ALA A 29 9.83 -1.01 14.11
C ALA A 29 10.88 -1.91 13.44
N ASP A 30 11.21 -3.05 14.04
CA ASP A 30 12.33 -3.93 13.66
C ASP A 30 11.93 -5.09 12.74
N GLY A 31 10.76 -5.06 12.11
CA GLY A 31 10.33 -6.12 11.21
C GLY A 31 8.98 -5.90 10.55
N PHE A 32 8.73 -6.70 9.51
CA PHE A 32 7.40 -6.93 8.99
C PHE A 32 6.97 -8.37 9.26
N TYR A 33 5.67 -8.58 9.32
CA TYR A 33 5.06 -9.82 9.81
C TYR A 33 4.10 -10.41 8.79
N ALA A 34 3.94 -11.73 8.79
CA ALA A 34 2.88 -12.45 8.09
C ALA A 34 1.89 -13.04 9.10
N PHE A 35 0.60 -12.90 8.84
CA PHE A 35 -0.49 -13.45 9.64
C PHE A 35 -1.46 -14.22 8.73
N ASP A 36 -1.94 -15.36 9.18
CA ASP A 36 -3.07 -16.00 8.52
C ASP A 36 -4.37 -15.38 9.02
N PHE A 37 -5.24 -15.00 8.09
CA PHE A 37 -6.47 -14.28 8.36
C PHE A 37 -7.67 -15.05 7.83
N ASP A 38 -8.61 -15.37 8.71
CA ASP A 38 -9.88 -16.03 8.40
C ASP A 38 -10.83 -15.01 7.75
N LEU A 39 -11.11 -15.20 6.46
CA LEU A 39 -11.98 -14.31 5.69
C LEU A 39 -13.46 -14.43 6.06
N ASP A 40 -13.89 -15.57 6.62
CA ASP A 40 -15.28 -15.76 7.04
C ASP A 40 -15.56 -15.10 8.40
N ARG A 41 -14.57 -15.13 9.29
CA ARG A 41 -14.70 -14.58 10.65
C ARG A 41 -14.16 -13.17 10.79
N GLY A 42 -13.21 -12.74 9.95
CA GLY A 42 -12.54 -11.45 10.05
C GLY A 42 -11.62 -11.36 11.27
N GLU A 43 -10.80 -12.38 11.50
CA GLU A 43 -9.84 -12.45 12.61
C GLU A 43 -8.57 -13.21 12.18
N ILE A 44 -7.45 -12.98 12.88
CA ILE A 44 -6.24 -13.78 12.66
C ILE A 44 -6.43 -15.19 13.20
N LEU A 45 -5.85 -16.17 12.49
CA LEU A 45 -5.76 -17.53 12.99
C LEU A 45 -4.66 -17.61 14.06
N PRO A 46 -4.86 -18.41 15.13
CA PRO A 46 -3.87 -18.53 16.20
C PRO A 46 -2.53 -19.06 15.68
N SER A 47 -1.44 -18.41 16.08
CA SER A 47 -0.06 -18.84 15.83
C SER A 47 0.83 -18.53 17.04
N ASP A 48 1.92 -19.29 17.22
CA ASP A 48 2.85 -19.14 18.33
C ASP A 48 3.95 -18.08 18.05
N GLY A 49 3.93 -17.43 16.89
CA GLY A 49 4.88 -16.39 16.55
C GLY A 49 4.66 -15.08 17.32
N GLU A 50 5.59 -14.16 17.16
CA GLU A 50 5.54 -12.83 17.78
C GLU A 50 4.24 -12.11 17.38
N PHE A 51 3.49 -11.61 18.35
CA PHE A 51 2.15 -10.99 18.18
C PHE A 51 1.09 -11.93 17.56
N GLY A 52 1.28 -13.25 17.56
CA GLY A 52 0.40 -14.20 16.88
C GLY A 52 0.66 -14.34 15.37
N SER A 53 1.79 -13.83 14.86
CA SER A 53 2.20 -13.97 13.47
C SER A 53 2.66 -15.39 13.15
N VAL A 54 2.56 -15.79 11.88
CA VAL A 54 3.14 -17.04 11.38
C VAL A 54 4.62 -16.88 11.02
N ALA A 55 5.06 -15.65 10.69
CA ALA A 55 6.45 -15.34 10.35
C ALA A 55 6.80 -13.87 10.59
N LYS A 56 8.09 -13.59 10.83
CA LYS A 56 8.69 -12.25 10.91
C LYS A 56 9.94 -12.17 10.04
N ALA A 57 10.08 -11.08 9.28
CA ALA A 57 11.32 -10.72 8.60
C ALA A 57 11.97 -9.51 9.31
N PRO A 58 13.23 -9.62 9.75
CA PRO A 58 13.91 -8.55 10.47
C PRO A 58 14.42 -7.48 9.49
N VAL A 59 13.66 -6.42 9.34
CA VAL A 59 13.98 -5.23 8.52
C VAL A 59 13.73 -3.99 9.36
N PRO A 60 14.65 -3.02 9.45
CA PRO A 60 14.40 -1.79 10.18
C PRO A 60 13.40 -0.91 9.42
N ASN A 61 12.38 -0.42 10.11
CA ASN A 61 11.33 0.44 9.57
C ASN A 61 10.77 -0.01 8.20
N PRO A 62 10.27 -1.25 8.04
CA PRO A 62 9.71 -1.72 6.78
C PRO A 62 8.32 -1.10 6.54
N SER A 63 8.31 0.17 6.16
CA SER A 63 7.11 1.00 6.12
C SER A 63 6.22 0.76 4.91
N PHE A 64 6.74 0.13 3.87
CA PHE A 64 5.99 -0.23 2.67
C PHE A 64 6.51 -1.53 2.06
N LEU A 65 5.59 -2.36 1.59
CA LEU A 65 5.89 -3.65 0.99
C LEU A 65 5.28 -3.76 -0.41
N ALA A 66 5.90 -4.58 -1.27
CA ALA A 66 5.33 -5.03 -2.53
C ALA A 66 5.54 -6.53 -2.69
N ALA A 67 4.73 -7.19 -3.50
CA ALA A 67 4.86 -8.62 -3.76
C ALA A 67 4.90 -8.95 -5.26
N ASN A 68 5.56 -10.05 -5.59
CA ASN A 68 5.46 -10.75 -6.86
C ASN A 68 5.41 -12.26 -6.57
N GLY A 69 4.20 -12.80 -6.48
CA GLY A 69 3.95 -14.13 -5.94
C GLY A 69 4.48 -14.26 -4.52
N SER A 70 5.32 -15.25 -4.24
CA SER A 70 5.94 -15.45 -2.91
C SER A 70 7.17 -14.55 -2.65
N ARG A 71 7.51 -13.65 -3.55
CA ARG A 71 8.61 -12.68 -3.37
C ARG A 71 8.07 -11.40 -2.77
N ILE A 72 8.58 -11.03 -1.60
CA ILE A 72 8.20 -9.83 -0.88
C ILE A 72 9.39 -8.85 -0.90
N TYR A 73 9.11 -7.61 -1.27
CA TYR A 73 10.07 -6.52 -1.28
C TYR A 73 9.66 -5.50 -0.21
N ALA A 74 10.60 -5.13 0.64
CA ALA A 74 10.36 -4.19 1.74
C ALA A 74 11.36 -3.05 1.69
N VAL A 75 10.91 -1.82 1.85
CA VAL A 75 11.81 -0.69 2.09
C VAL A 75 12.32 -0.74 3.53
N SER A 76 13.51 -0.19 3.78
CA SER A 76 13.98 0.26 5.10
C SER A 76 13.93 1.78 5.08
N GLU A 77 12.82 2.37 5.59
CA GLU A 77 12.62 3.82 5.61
C GLU A 77 13.53 4.47 6.66
N MET A 78 14.76 4.75 6.24
CA MET A 78 15.83 5.31 7.06
C MET A 78 16.36 6.59 6.43
N PRO A 79 16.75 7.61 7.25
CA PRO A 79 17.20 8.90 6.73
C PRO A 79 18.67 8.92 6.32
N ASP A 80 19.40 7.84 6.48
CA ASP A 80 20.85 7.73 6.37
C ASP A 80 21.29 6.58 5.45
N GLU A 81 22.56 6.20 5.52
CA GLU A 81 23.17 5.15 4.69
C GLU A 81 22.57 3.75 4.90
N SER A 82 21.75 3.55 5.95
CA SER A 82 21.03 2.31 6.18
C SER A 82 19.73 2.19 5.36
N ALA A 83 19.35 3.26 4.64
CA ALA A 83 18.22 3.24 3.71
C ALA A 83 18.42 2.20 2.61
N ALA A 84 17.49 1.28 2.51
CA ALA A 84 17.62 0.13 1.63
C ALA A 84 16.26 -0.36 1.10
N VAL A 85 16.31 -1.22 0.11
CA VAL A 85 15.23 -2.12 -0.28
C VAL A 85 15.71 -3.56 -0.16
N THR A 86 14.92 -4.42 0.47
CA THR A 86 15.23 -5.83 0.75
C THR A 86 14.29 -6.75 -0.01
N ALA A 87 14.78 -7.91 -0.41
CA ALA A 87 14.00 -8.95 -1.06
C ALA A 87 13.95 -10.21 -0.20
N TRP A 88 12.78 -10.82 -0.11
CA TRP A 88 12.49 -11.98 0.72
C TRP A 88 11.66 -13.01 -0.05
N HIS A 89 11.88 -14.28 0.22
CA HIS A 89 10.99 -15.35 -0.19
C HIS A 89 10.14 -15.78 0.99
N TYR A 90 8.83 -15.64 0.89
CA TYR A 90 7.86 -16.16 1.85
C TYR A 90 7.61 -17.65 1.58
N THR A 91 7.86 -18.50 2.56
CA THR A 91 7.76 -19.97 2.44
C THR A 91 6.43 -20.53 2.94
N GLY A 92 5.50 -19.67 3.37
CA GLY A 92 4.24 -20.03 4.03
C GLY A 92 4.33 -20.01 5.57
N ASN A 93 5.53 -20.23 6.13
CA ASN A 93 5.75 -20.22 7.58
C ASN A 93 7.06 -19.52 7.99
N GLY A 94 7.73 -18.86 7.08
CA GLY A 94 8.99 -18.15 7.31
C GLY A 94 9.37 -17.25 6.15
N PHE A 95 10.45 -16.51 6.33
CA PHE A 95 11.06 -15.66 5.30
C PHE A 95 12.52 -16.03 5.08
N GLU A 96 12.90 -16.25 3.84
CA GLU A 96 14.28 -16.46 3.40
C GLU A 96 14.77 -15.17 2.71
N SER A 97 15.90 -14.61 3.17
CA SER A 97 16.46 -13.39 2.58
C SER A 97 17.04 -13.70 1.18
N LEU A 98 16.68 -12.87 0.22
CA LEU A 98 17.26 -12.84 -1.14
C LEU A 98 18.25 -11.68 -1.33
N GLY A 99 18.56 -10.97 -0.23
CA GLY A 99 19.49 -9.86 -0.20
C GLY A 99 18.85 -8.48 -0.19
N SER A 100 19.69 -7.45 -0.23
CA SER A 100 19.29 -6.04 -0.18
C SER A 100 20.11 -5.19 -1.14
N GLN A 101 19.60 -4.00 -1.46
CA GLN A 101 20.29 -2.96 -2.19
C GLN A 101 20.08 -1.61 -1.50
N PRO A 102 21.10 -0.72 -1.47
CA PRO A 102 20.91 0.66 -1.00
C PRO A 102 20.00 1.41 -1.97
N THR A 103 19.24 2.40 -1.48
CA THR A 103 18.28 3.16 -2.29
C THR A 103 18.87 4.38 -2.99
N GLY A 104 20.19 4.45 -3.16
CA GLY A 104 20.88 5.48 -3.94
C GLY A 104 21.68 6.48 -3.13
N LEU A 105 21.98 6.18 -1.87
CA LEU A 105 22.88 7.01 -1.06
C LEU A 105 24.34 6.92 -1.56
N PRO A 106 25.11 8.02 -1.37
CA PRO A 106 24.76 9.29 -0.71
C PRO A 106 23.93 10.26 -1.55
N ALA A 107 23.58 9.93 -2.77
CA ALA A 107 22.95 10.84 -3.72
C ALA A 107 21.41 10.60 -3.82
N GLY A 108 20.67 10.89 -2.76
CA GLY A 108 19.20 10.99 -2.86
C GLY A 108 18.38 9.76 -2.48
N GLY A 109 18.95 8.80 -1.72
CA GLY A 109 18.23 7.56 -1.33
C GLY A 109 17.56 7.59 0.04
N ALA A 110 17.46 8.72 0.72
CA ALA A 110 16.94 8.80 2.08
C ALA A 110 15.40 8.63 2.15
N ASP A 111 14.94 7.99 3.21
CA ASP A 111 13.54 7.73 3.53
C ASP A 111 12.77 7.08 2.36
N PRO A 112 13.16 5.86 1.91
CA PRO A 112 12.39 5.12 0.94
C PRO A 112 11.02 4.75 1.54
N CYS A 113 9.92 5.29 0.98
CA CYS A 113 8.59 5.21 1.58
C CYS A 113 7.57 4.44 0.75
N TYR A 114 7.95 4.00 -0.45
CA TYR A 114 7.10 3.24 -1.36
C TYR A 114 7.94 2.31 -2.23
N VAL A 115 7.43 1.11 -2.49
CA VAL A 115 8.05 0.15 -3.42
C VAL A 115 6.96 -0.50 -4.28
N SER A 116 7.25 -0.71 -5.56
CA SER A 116 6.38 -1.45 -6.49
C SER A 116 7.19 -2.25 -7.49
N THR A 117 6.56 -3.23 -8.13
CA THR A 117 7.21 -4.08 -9.13
C THR A 117 6.26 -4.51 -10.24
N ASP A 118 6.77 -4.67 -11.46
CA ASP A 118 6.10 -5.33 -12.60
C ASP A 118 6.57 -6.79 -12.77
N GLY A 119 7.35 -7.32 -11.81
CA GLY A 119 7.96 -8.65 -11.86
C GLY A 119 9.31 -8.69 -12.59
N ARG A 120 9.72 -7.63 -13.28
CA ARG A 120 11.02 -7.48 -13.98
C ARG A 120 11.85 -6.35 -13.40
N LEU A 121 11.19 -5.25 -13.09
CA LEU A 121 11.74 -4.06 -12.47
C LEU A 121 11.14 -3.87 -11.08
N LEU A 122 11.89 -3.21 -10.22
CA LEU A 122 11.50 -2.74 -8.90
C LEU A 122 11.72 -1.23 -8.85
N ALA A 123 10.70 -0.48 -8.47
CA ALA A 123 10.77 0.97 -8.31
C ALA A 123 10.59 1.34 -6.84
N VAL A 124 11.44 2.25 -6.33
CA VAL A 124 11.44 2.71 -4.94
C VAL A 124 11.38 4.24 -4.92
N ALA A 125 10.36 4.79 -4.29
CA ALA A 125 10.24 6.23 -4.07
C ALA A 125 10.98 6.63 -2.78
N ASN A 126 11.96 7.53 -2.91
CA ASN A 126 12.75 8.05 -1.80
C ASN A 126 12.23 9.45 -1.43
N TYR A 127 11.51 9.55 -0.31
CA TYR A 127 10.83 10.78 0.07
C TYR A 127 11.82 11.92 0.34
N SER A 128 12.64 11.79 1.37
CA SER A 128 13.64 12.84 1.72
C SER A 128 14.79 12.91 0.74
N GLY A 129 15.06 11.81 0.03
CA GLY A 129 16.05 11.79 -1.06
C GLY A 129 15.59 12.50 -2.32
N GLY A 130 14.29 12.73 -2.48
CA GLY A 130 13.69 13.40 -3.63
C GLY A 130 13.90 12.67 -4.95
N SER A 131 13.96 11.35 -4.93
CA SER A 131 14.30 10.57 -6.10
C SER A 131 13.44 9.31 -6.24
N LEU A 132 13.46 8.77 -7.45
CA LEU A 132 12.91 7.45 -7.80
C LEU A 132 14.09 6.54 -8.18
N ALA A 133 14.31 5.47 -7.41
CA ALA A 133 15.30 4.45 -7.69
C ALA A 133 14.67 3.26 -8.42
N VAL A 134 15.32 2.77 -9.48
CA VAL A 134 14.83 1.64 -10.29
C VAL A 134 15.91 0.56 -10.36
N TYR A 135 15.49 -0.68 -10.16
CA TYR A 135 16.33 -1.87 -10.14
C TYR A 135 15.78 -2.93 -11.09
N LYS A 136 16.65 -3.77 -11.63
CA LYS A 136 16.25 -5.02 -12.28
C LYS A 136 16.10 -6.13 -11.25
N LEU A 137 15.10 -6.98 -11.43
CA LEU A 137 14.97 -8.19 -10.64
C LEU A 137 15.73 -9.35 -11.28
N LYS A 138 16.36 -10.17 -10.43
CA LYS A 138 17.02 -11.40 -10.83
C LYS A 138 15.99 -12.53 -10.99
N PRO A 139 16.31 -13.62 -11.69
CA PRO A 139 15.40 -14.76 -11.88
C PRO A 139 14.95 -15.42 -10.55
N ASP A 140 15.75 -15.35 -9.49
CA ASP A 140 15.42 -15.84 -8.16
C ASP A 140 14.54 -14.88 -7.35
N GLY A 141 14.31 -13.68 -7.86
CA GLY A 141 13.58 -12.59 -7.18
C GLY A 141 14.50 -11.66 -6.38
N GLY A 142 15.80 -11.90 -6.34
CA GLY A 142 16.77 -10.98 -5.74
C GLY A 142 16.87 -9.67 -6.52
N ILE A 143 17.37 -8.62 -5.88
CA ILE A 143 17.52 -7.29 -6.47
C ILE A 143 18.92 -7.15 -7.08
N ALA A 144 19.01 -6.74 -8.35
CA ALA A 144 20.26 -6.37 -8.98
C ALA A 144 20.76 -5.00 -8.46
N PRO A 145 22.03 -4.62 -8.69
CA PRO A 145 22.48 -3.27 -8.36
C PRO A 145 21.60 -2.19 -8.98
N LEU A 146 21.62 -0.99 -8.39
CA LEU A 146 20.86 0.18 -8.86
C LEU A 146 21.08 0.40 -10.38
N ASP A 147 19.97 0.43 -11.13
CA ASP A 147 19.98 0.65 -12.58
C ASP A 147 19.83 2.13 -12.92
N SER A 148 18.86 2.79 -12.31
CA SER A 148 18.55 4.20 -12.59
C SER A 148 18.15 4.95 -11.32
N LEU A 149 18.55 6.22 -11.21
CA LEU A 149 18.15 7.15 -10.15
C LEU A 149 17.65 8.44 -10.80
N ILE A 150 16.36 8.71 -10.66
CA ILE A 150 15.69 9.85 -11.26
C ILE A 150 15.35 10.85 -10.16
N PHE A 151 15.86 12.08 -10.25
CA PHE A 151 15.55 13.14 -9.30
C PHE A 151 14.30 13.90 -9.70
N SER A 152 13.45 14.17 -8.69
CA SER A 152 12.27 15.01 -8.81
C SER A 152 12.63 16.49 -8.80
N SER A 153 11.66 17.33 -9.10
CA SER A 153 11.76 18.79 -9.05
C SER A 153 11.11 19.38 -7.79
N THR A 154 11.40 20.65 -7.53
CA THR A 154 10.78 21.45 -6.46
C THR A 154 9.78 22.42 -7.07
N GLY A 155 9.02 23.13 -6.24
CA GLY A 155 8.22 24.24 -6.72
C GLY A 155 6.91 24.47 -5.99
N GLY A 156 6.57 23.69 -4.97
CA GLY A 156 5.37 23.90 -4.16
C GLY A 156 5.50 25.08 -3.20
N PRO A 157 4.38 25.66 -2.76
CA PRO A 157 4.35 26.85 -1.92
C PRO A 157 4.60 26.58 -0.43
N ASP A 158 4.39 25.34 0.05
CA ASP A 158 4.62 24.99 1.45
C ASP A 158 6.08 24.73 1.73
N LEU A 159 6.79 25.77 2.19
CA LEU A 159 8.22 25.68 2.51
C LEU A 159 8.54 24.75 3.68
N SER A 160 7.55 24.26 4.44
CA SER A 160 7.77 23.27 5.48
C SER A 160 7.70 21.83 4.97
N ARG A 161 7.06 21.62 3.81
CA ARG A 161 6.79 20.29 3.24
C ARG A 161 7.25 20.13 1.78
N GLN A 162 7.47 21.24 1.07
CA GLN A 162 7.82 21.27 -0.36
C GLN A 162 9.10 22.08 -0.63
N ASP A 163 9.94 22.31 0.40
CA ASP A 163 11.19 23.09 0.33
C ASP A 163 12.27 22.44 -0.54
N ARG A 164 12.17 21.14 -0.76
CA ARG A 164 13.08 20.32 -1.56
C ARG A 164 12.31 19.22 -2.30
N PRO A 165 12.91 18.52 -3.28
CA PRO A 165 12.25 17.43 -3.98
C PRO A 165 11.81 16.32 -3.03
N HIS A 166 10.59 15.79 -3.26
CA HIS A 166 10.07 14.60 -2.60
C HIS A 166 9.33 13.74 -3.63
N VAL A 167 9.59 12.42 -3.61
CA VAL A 167 8.84 11.41 -4.37
C VAL A 167 8.15 10.49 -3.39
N HIS A 168 6.84 10.27 -3.54
CA HIS A 168 6.11 9.49 -2.53
C HIS A 168 5.56 8.15 -3.04
N CYS A 169 5.23 8.04 -4.32
CA CYS A 169 4.61 6.84 -4.89
C CYS A 169 5.12 6.61 -6.30
N ALA A 170 5.23 5.34 -6.70
CA ALA A 170 5.50 4.95 -8.07
C ALA A 170 4.74 3.66 -8.40
N ILE A 171 4.00 3.63 -9.51
CA ILE A 171 3.21 2.47 -9.95
C ILE A 171 3.50 2.11 -11.40
N PHE A 172 3.68 0.82 -11.68
CA PHE A 172 3.74 0.31 -13.04
C PHE A 172 2.35 0.21 -13.65
N THR A 173 2.24 0.52 -14.93
CA THR A 173 0.96 0.49 -15.67
C THR A 173 0.95 -0.58 -16.75
N PRO A 174 -0.23 -1.09 -17.17
CA PRO A 174 -0.34 -2.11 -18.20
C PRO A 174 0.19 -1.66 -19.59
N ASP A 175 0.26 -0.36 -19.84
CA ASP A 175 0.77 0.23 -21.10
C ASP A 175 2.27 0.53 -21.05
N ASN A 176 3.02 -0.16 -20.17
CA ASN A 176 4.47 -0.07 -20.00
C ASN A 176 4.96 1.33 -19.63
N ARG A 177 4.32 1.94 -18.65
CA ARG A 177 4.80 3.16 -18.00
C ARG A 177 5.05 2.92 -16.53
N LEU A 178 5.92 3.73 -15.95
CA LEU A 178 6.09 3.91 -14.52
C LEU A 178 5.63 5.31 -14.17
N LEU A 179 4.42 5.41 -13.57
CA LEU A 179 3.88 6.69 -13.08
C LEU A 179 4.43 6.95 -11.69
N PHE A 180 4.73 8.19 -11.37
CA PHE A 180 5.16 8.56 -10.03
C PHE A 180 4.69 9.97 -9.62
N THR A 181 4.59 10.18 -8.31
CA THR A 181 4.19 11.46 -7.74
C THR A 181 5.41 12.30 -7.40
N GLU A 182 5.43 13.54 -7.87
CA GLU A 182 6.38 14.57 -7.46
C GLU A 182 5.70 15.47 -6.44
N PHE A 183 5.80 15.07 -5.17
CA PHE A 183 5.07 15.68 -4.06
C PHE A 183 5.34 17.18 -3.93
N SER A 184 6.61 17.59 -4.06
CA SER A 184 7.00 19.00 -3.92
C SER A 184 6.74 19.83 -5.15
N ALA A 185 6.58 19.21 -6.31
CA ALA A 185 6.32 19.90 -7.57
C ALA A 185 4.81 19.92 -7.92
N ASP A 186 3.95 19.37 -7.05
CA ASP A 186 2.52 19.19 -7.30
C ASP A 186 2.26 18.59 -8.70
N ALA A 187 2.92 17.46 -9.00
CA ALA A 187 2.86 16.86 -10.33
C ALA A 187 2.75 15.34 -10.30
N ILE A 188 2.18 14.79 -11.38
CA ILE A 188 2.27 13.38 -11.75
C ILE A 188 3.14 13.28 -12.98
N SER A 189 4.16 12.44 -12.93
CA SER A 189 5.10 12.22 -14.01
C SER A 189 5.18 10.75 -14.40
N ALA A 190 5.77 10.48 -15.55
CA ALA A 190 5.93 9.14 -16.08
C ALA A 190 7.30 8.93 -16.71
N LEU A 191 7.70 7.66 -16.71
CA LEU A 191 8.80 7.09 -17.49
C LEU A 191 8.23 5.98 -18.38
N ASP A 192 8.82 5.78 -19.56
CA ASP A 192 8.56 4.60 -20.39
C ASP A 192 9.34 3.42 -19.81
N VAL A 193 8.70 2.25 -19.77
CA VAL A 193 9.28 0.99 -19.29
C VAL A 193 9.60 0.09 -20.45
N SER A 194 10.84 -0.39 -20.53
CA SER A 194 11.33 -1.31 -21.55
C SER A 194 12.11 -2.47 -20.91
N PRO A 195 12.48 -3.52 -21.67
CA PRO A 195 13.40 -4.55 -21.18
C PRO A 195 14.78 -4.03 -20.79
N LEU A 196 15.15 -2.84 -21.26
CA LEU A 196 16.46 -2.21 -20.95
C LEU A 196 16.43 -1.42 -19.65
N GLY A 197 15.24 -1.04 -19.14
CA GLY A 197 15.06 -0.20 -17.96
C GLY A 197 13.99 0.85 -18.20
N VAL A 198 14.17 2.05 -17.64
CA VAL A 198 13.26 3.19 -17.74
C VAL A 198 13.93 4.35 -18.47
N ASP A 199 13.16 5.10 -19.26
CA ASP A 199 13.61 6.29 -19.98
C ASP A 199 12.46 7.30 -20.24
N ASN A 200 12.71 8.33 -21.07
CA ASN A 200 11.69 9.26 -21.54
C ASN A 200 10.83 9.88 -20.44
N TYR A 201 11.48 10.51 -19.45
CA TYR A 201 10.76 11.30 -18.44
C TYR A 201 9.84 12.33 -19.08
N ARG A 202 8.60 12.39 -18.58
CA ARG A 202 7.63 13.43 -18.93
C ARG A 202 6.66 13.72 -17.80
N LYS A 203 6.36 14.99 -17.60
CA LYS A 203 5.27 15.41 -16.73
C LYS A 203 3.94 15.15 -17.44
N LEU A 204 3.04 14.42 -16.80
CA LEU A 204 1.72 14.10 -17.33
C LEU A 204 0.64 15.08 -16.88
N ALA A 205 0.70 15.52 -15.61
CA ALA A 205 -0.26 16.45 -15.05
C ALA A 205 0.42 17.38 -14.04
N SER A 206 -0.05 18.63 -13.99
CA SER A 206 0.18 19.55 -12.88
C SER A 206 -1.08 19.63 -12.03
N LEU A 207 -0.92 19.49 -10.73
CA LEU A 207 -1.98 19.60 -9.74
C LEU A 207 -2.04 21.03 -9.19
N PRO A 208 -3.13 21.43 -8.52
CA PRO A 208 -3.16 22.72 -7.83
C PRO A 208 -1.98 22.86 -6.86
N ALA A 209 -1.51 24.08 -6.68
CA ALA A 209 -0.47 24.39 -5.72
C ALA A 209 -0.87 23.94 -4.30
N ASP A 210 0.06 23.38 -3.54
CA ASP A 210 -0.17 22.83 -2.20
C ASP A 210 -1.07 21.57 -2.18
N PHE A 211 -1.10 20.83 -3.28
CA PHE A 211 -1.80 19.55 -3.34
C PHE A 211 -1.03 18.44 -2.62
N GLY A 212 0.29 18.35 -2.83
CA GLY A 212 1.15 17.33 -2.27
C GLY A 212 0.73 15.91 -2.72
N PRO A 213 0.85 15.55 -4.02
CA PRO A 213 0.40 14.24 -4.52
C PRO A 213 1.16 13.11 -3.82
N ARG A 214 0.40 12.21 -3.21
CA ARG A 214 0.95 11.16 -2.35
C ARG A 214 0.86 9.80 -2.99
N HIS A 215 -0.30 9.18 -3.04
CA HIS A 215 -0.52 7.86 -3.64
C HIS A 215 -1.35 7.94 -4.91
N LEU A 216 -1.05 7.02 -5.82
CA LEU A 216 -1.76 6.80 -7.08
C LEU A 216 -2.49 5.47 -7.04
N LEU A 217 -3.66 5.43 -7.67
CA LEU A 217 -4.44 4.21 -7.88
C LEU A 217 -4.95 4.22 -9.32
N LEU A 218 -4.48 3.27 -10.14
CA LEU A 218 -4.94 3.09 -11.51
C LEU A 218 -5.92 1.93 -11.58
N GLU A 219 -7.13 2.21 -12.06
CA GLU A 219 -8.14 1.18 -12.30
C GLU A 219 -8.81 1.40 -13.65
N GLY A 220 -8.55 0.48 -14.58
CA GLY A 220 -9.03 0.59 -15.96
C GLY A 220 -8.66 1.94 -16.58
N PRO A 221 -9.65 2.73 -17.07
CA PRO A 221 -9.40 4.02 -17.69
C PRO A 221 -9.40 5.20 -16.68
N ARG A 222 -9.18 4.96 -15.40
CA ARG A 222 -9.20 5.99 -14.35
C ARG A 222 -7.95 5.95 -13.50
N LEU A 223 -7.35 7.12 -13.30
CA LEU A 223 -6.26 7.33 -12.35
C LEU A 223 -6.75 8.25 -11.23
N TYR A 224 -6.65 7.76 -10.00
CA TYR A 224 -6.94 8.51 -8.79
C TYR A 224 -5.62 8.90 -8.11
N CYS A 225 -5.54 10.15 -7.66
CA CYS A 225 -4.39 10.66 -6.92
C CYS A 225 -4.85 11.36 -5.65
N ILE A 226 -4.43 10.87 -4.49
CA ILE A 226 -4.70 11.54 -3.23
C ILE A 226 -3.60 12.57 -2.93
N GLY A 227 -4.03 13.79 -2.57
CA GLY A 227 -3.15 14.88 -2.11
C GLY A 227 -3.04 14.87 -0.60
N GLU A 228 -1.81 14.68 -0.08
CA GLU A 228 -1.57 14.69 1.38
C GLU A 228 -1.88 16.05 1.98
N LEU A 229 -1.47 17.13 1.30
CA LEU A 229 -1.58 18.49 1.82
C LEU A 229 -3.00 19.06 1.61
N SER A 230 -3.58 18.85 0.43
CA SER A 230 -4.91 19.38 0.11
C SER A 230 -6.05 18.58 0.75
N GLY A 231 -5.84 17.27 0.99
CA GLY A 231 -6.91 16.37 1.42
C GLY A 231 -7.95 16.08 0.34
N ASP A 232 -7.61 16.32 -0.95
CA ASP A 232 -8.46 16.05 -2.09
C ASP A 232 -8.01 14.80 -2.84
N ILE A 233 -8.94 14.21 -3.60
CA ILE A 233 -8.65 13.15 -4.58
C ILE A 233 -8.87 13.72 -5.96
N ALA A 234 -7.79 13.82 -6.76
CA ALA A 234 -7.87 14.15 -8.16
C ALA A 234 -8.22 12.89 -8.97
N VAL A 235 -9.24 12.96 -9.81
CA VAL A 235 -9.69 11.88 -10.70
C VAL A 235 -9.36 12.26 -12.13
N TYR A 236 -8.57 11.45 -12.81
CA TYR A 236 -8.18 11.65 -14.22
C TYR A 236 -8.71 10.52 -15.10
N SER A 237 -8.98 10.84 -16.37
CA SER A 237 -8.99 9.80 -17.41
C SER A 237 -7.58 9.29 -17.65
N TYR A 238 -7.44 8.00 -17.98
CA TYR A 238 -6.18 7.40 -18.35
C TYR A 238 -6.32 6.67 -19.69
N PRO A 239 -5.38 6.80 -20.64
CA PRO A 239 -4.08 7.48 -20.53
C PRO A 239 -4.06 8.97 -20.87
N ASP A 240 -5.19 9.59 -21.20
CA ASP A 240 -5.27 10.97 -21.73
C ASP A 240 -4.99 12.05 -20.68
N MET A 241 -5.05 11.69 -19.39
CA MET A 241 -4.79 12.59 -18.26
C MET A 241 -5.67 13.85 -18.23
N ALA A 242 -6.92 13.75 -18.71
CA ALA A 242 -7.90 14.82 -18.53
C ALA A 242 -8.44 14.78 -17.09
N LEU A 243 -8.39 15.91 -16.38
CA LEU A 243 -8.96 16.04 -15.04
C LEU A 243 -10.48 15.96 -15.12
N LEU A 244 -11.09 14.99 -14.46
CA LEU A 244 -12.54 14.76 -14.42
C LEU A 244 -13.17 15.36 -13.15
N GLN A 245 -12.45 15.28 -12.02
CA GLN A 245 -12.97 15.73 -10.73
C GLN A 245 -11.86 16.04 -9.74
N MET A 246 -12.13 16.95 -8.81
CA MET A 246 -11.45 17.12 -7.54
C MET A 246 -12.46 16.80 -6.44
N ALA A 247 -12.31 15.65 -5.77
CA ALA A 247 -13.22 15.19 -4.73
C ALA A 247 -12.63 15.47 -3.34
N LYS A 248 -13.38 16.14 -2.47
CA LYS A 248 -12.93 16.44 -1.09
C LYS A 248 -13.01 15.21 -0.22
N ALA A 249 -11.86 14.77 0.33
CA ALA A 249 -11.81 13.69 1.31
C ALA A 249 -11.71 14.23 2.74
N ASP A 250 -10.80 15.18 2.97
CA ASP A 250 -10.56 15.78 4.29
C ASP A 250 -11.37 17.09 4.49
N GLU A 251 -12.35 17.06 5.40
CA GLU A 251 -13.22 18.21 5.72
C GLU A 251 -12.59 19.19 6.71
N VAL A 252 -11.54 18.77 7.42
CA VAL A 252 -10.92 19.59 8.47
C VAL A 252 -9.58 20.20 8.07
N ASN A 253 -9.13 19.90 6.85
CA ASN A 253 -7.85 20.36 6.30
C ASN A 253 -6.67 20.02 7.23
N ALA A 254 -6.62 18.76 7.68
CA ALA A 254 -5.57 18.26 8.58
C ALA A 254 -4.19 18.16 7.92
N ARG A 255 -4.12 18.24 6.58
CA ARG A 255 -2.90 18.12 5.77
C ARG A 255 -2.16 16.78 5.97
N GLY A 256 -2.95 15.71 6.10
CA GLY A 256 -2.47 14.38 6.45
C GLY A 256 -3.19 13.25 5.72
N ALA A 257 -3.79 13.49 4.55
CA ALA A 257 -4.35 12.41 3.75
C ALA A 257 -3.25 11.40 3.36
N ALA A 258 -3.58 10.10 3.35
CA ALA A 258 -2.53 9.09 3.28
C ALA A 258 -2.71 8.13 2.11
N ASP A 259 -3.65 7.22 2.18
CA ASP A 259 -3.75 6.11 1.24
C ASP A 259 -5.12 6.03 0.59
N ILE A 260 -5.21 5.37 -0.58
CA ILE A 260 -6.45 5.17 -1.32
C ILE A 260 -6.52 3.76 -1.88
N HIS A 261 -7.67 3.11 -1.72
CA HIS A 261 -7.96 1.80 -2.31
C HIS A 261 -9.40 1.72 -2.79
N LEU A 262 -9.62 0.96 -3.87
CA LEU A 262 -10.95 0.54 -4.31
C LEU A 262 -11.38 -0.72 -3.58
N SER A 263 -12.69 -0.88 -3.41
CA SER A 263 -13.27 -2.19 -3.06
C SER A 263 -13.02 -3.22 -4.17
N PRO A 264 -12.99 -4.55 -3.85
CA PRO A 264 -12.79 -5.60 -4.84
C PRO A 264 -13.74 -5.55 -6.03
N ASP A 265 -14.97 -5.10 -5.84
CA ASP A 265 -15.98 -4.93 -6.88
C ASP A 265 -15.92 -3.57 -7.62
N GLY A 266 -14.95 -2.72 -7.29
CA GLY A 266 -14.75 -1.39 -7.91
C GLY A 266 -15.84 -0.35 -7.62
N LYS A 267 -16.81 -0.66 -6.73
CA LYS A 267 -17.97 0.23 -6.50
C LYS A 267 -17.71 1.33 -5.50
N PHE A 268 -16.73 1.15 -4.62
CA PHE A 268 -16.39 2.11 -3.57
C PHE A 268 -14.89 2.39 -3.56
N LEU A 269 -14.54 3.64 -3.30
CA LEU A 269 -13.18 4.07 -3.04
C LEU A 269 -13.11 4.52 -1.58
N TYR A 270 -12.02 4.15 -0.92
CA TYR A 270 -11.70 4.50 0.46
C TYR A 270 -10.42 5.33 0.51
N ALA A 271 -10.36 6.30 1.44
CA ALA A 271 -9.21 7.18 1.64
C ALA A 271 -8.92 7.35 3.12
N SER A 272 -7.70 7.06 3.58
CA SER A 272 -7.31 7.27 4.97
C SER A 272 -6.81 8.70 5.20
N LEU A 273 -7.19 9.26 6.35
CA LEU A 273 -6.90 10.63 6.77
C LEU A 273 -6.30 10.62 8.17
N ARG A 274 -5.27 11.46 8.41
CA ARG A 274 -4.46 11.48 9.64
C ARG A 274 -4.39 12.88 10.24
N LEU A 275 -3.79 12.98 11.42
CA LEU A 275 -3.32 14.16 12.15
C LEU A 275 -4.37 14.89 12.98
N GLN A 276 -5.57 15.20 12.49
CA GLN A 276 -6.60 15.89 13.26
C GLN A 276 -7.95 15.17 13.25
N ASN A 277 -8.19 14.38 12.22
CA ASN A 277 -9.42 13.66 12.04
C ASN A 277 -9.07 12.27 11.53
N ASP A 278 -8.45 11.46 12.40
CA ASP A 278 -7.98 10.13 12.05
C ASP A 278 -9.16 9.22 11.67
N GLY A 279 -9.10 8.67 10.45
CA GLY A 279 -10.18 7.84 9.94
C GLY A 279 -10.08 7.53 8.46
N VAL A 280 -11.15 6.91 7.94
CA VAL A 280 -11.31 6.53 6.54
C VAL A 280 -12.55 7.19 5.97
N ALA A 281 -12.38 8.03 4.95
CA ALA A 281 -13.47 8.54 4.12
C ALA A 281 -13.83 7.50 3.06
N PHE A 282 -15.11 7.36 2.73
CA PHE A 282 -15.54 6.45 1.67
C PHE A 282 -16.48 7.10 0.68
N PHE A 283 -16.33 6.67 -0.57
CA PHE A 283 -16.99 7.23 -1.75
C PHE A 283 -17.61 6.12 -2.57
N LYS A 284 -18.76 6.39 -3.13
CA LYS A 284 -19.31 5.59 -4.21
C LYS A 284 -18.62 6.00 -5.51
N VAL A 285 -18.18 5.02 -6.28
CA VAL A 285 -17.65 5.22 -7.64
C VAL A 285 -18.82 5.25 -8.61
N LEU A 286 -18.97 6.34 -9.33
CA LEU A 286 -20.03 6.52 -10.34
C LEU A 286 -19.63 5.85 -11.67
N PRO A 287 -20.57 5.61 -12.60
CA PRO A 287 -20.28 4.91 -13.86
C PRO A 287 -19.19 5.57 -14.72
N ASP A 288 -19.02 6.89 -14.60
CA ASP A 288 -17.96 7.64 -15.27
C ASP A 288 -16.63 7.65 -14.50
N GLY A 289 -16.55 6.96 -13.35
CA GLY A 289 -15.40 6.89 -12.48
C GLY A 289 -15.24 8.06 -11.52
N THR A 290 -16.12 9.04 -11.55
CA THR A 290 -16.14 10.12 -10.55
C THR A 290 -16.64 9.61 -9.20
N LEU A 291 -16.42 10.39 -8.14
CA LEU A 291 -16.61 9.99 -6.75
C LEU A 291 -17.74 10.79 -6.10
N GLU A 292 -18.63 10.10 -5.39
CA GLU A 292 -19.64 10.69 -4.51
C GLU A 292 -19.32 10.27 -3.06
N LYS A 293 -18.95 11.24 -2.20
CA LYS A 293 -18.66 10.96 -0.80
C LYS A 293 -19.91 10.48 -0.08
N THR A 294 -19.85 9.30 0.52
CA THR A 294 -20.99 8.66 1.18
C THR A 294 -20.83 8.50 2.68
N GLY A 295 -19.62 8.71 3.22
CA GLY A 295 -19.43 8.64 4.66
C GLY A 295 -17.99 8.73 5.13
N TYR A 296 -17.83 8.49 6.42
CA TYR A 296 -16.57 8.55 7.15
C TYR A 296 -16.62 7.60 8.35
N GLN A 297 -15.51 6.90 8.63
CA GLN A 297 -15.33 6.07 9.80
C GLN A 297 -14.11 6.53 10.57
N HIS A 298 -14.30 6.93 11.83
CA HIS A 298 -13.18 7.21 12.72
C HIS A 298 -12.41 5.93 13.05
N THR A 299 -11.09 6.05 13.18
CA THR A 299 -10.16 4.96 13.50
C THR A 299 -9.29 5.32 14.71
N GLY A 300 -8.41 4.41 15.07
CA GLY A 300 -7.26 4.71 15.92
C GLY A 300 -6.29 5.71 15.29
N GLY A 301 -5.28 6.11 16.07
CA GLY A 301 -4.37 7.19 15.70
C GLY A 301 -3.49 6.90 14.49
N HIS A 302 -3.41 7.85 13.58
CA HIS A 302 -2.53 7.87 12.42
C HIS A 302 -2.73 6.68 11.45
N PRO A 303 -3.92 6.52 10.83
CA PRO A 303 -4.19 5.47 9.85
C PRO A 303 -3.40 5.72 8.55
N ARG A 304 -2.16 5.19 8.49
CA ARG A 304 -1.21 5.51 7.39
C ARG A 304 -1.52 4.74 6.12
N ASN A 305 -1.99 3.51 6.24
CA ASN A 305 -2.32 2.60 5.14
C ASN A 305 -3.44 1.66 5.58
N PHE A 306 -4.12 1.07 4.62
CA PHE A 306 -5.17 0.08 4.86
C PHE A 306 -5.31 -0.85 3.66
N THR A 307 -5.98 -1.98 3.84
CA THR A 307 -6.38 -2.87 2.74
C THR A 307 -7.88 -3.11 2.74
N VAL A 308 -8.44 -3.34 1.56
CA VAL A 308 -9.88 -3.59 1.37
C VAL A 308 -10.08 -4.97 0.79
N LEU A 309 -10.60 -5.88 1.61
CA LEU A 309 -11.02 -7.22 1.23
C LEU A 309 -12.51 -7.24 0.88
N GLU A 310 -13.05 -8.41 0.49
CA GLU A 310 -14.47 -8.53 0.13
C GLU A 310 -15.42 -8.06 1.24
N ASP A 311 -15.23 -8.53 2.46
CA ASP A 311 -16.10 -8.25 3.60
C ASP A 311 -15.44 -7.41 4.69
N TRP A 312 -14.14 -7.09 4.55
CA TRP A 312 -13.34 -6.46 5.59
C TRP A 312 -12.53 -5.29 5.05
N VAL A 313 -12.28 -4.32 5.93
CA VAL A 313 -11.24 -3.28 5.77
C VAL A 313 -10.34 -3.33 6.99
N LEU A 314 -9.04 -3.49 6.74
CA LEU A 314 -8.03 -3.53 7.79
C LEU A 314 -7.21 -2.25 7.73
N VAL A 315 -7.11 -1.52 8.83
CA VAL A 315 -6.49 -0.19 8.90
C VAL A 315 -5.29 -0.22 9.85
N ALA A 316 -4.11 0.10 9.31
CA ALA A 316 -2.87 0.20 10.09
C ALA A 316 -2.81 1.54 10.83
N CYS A 317 -3.10 1.52 12.14
CA CYS A 317 -3.16 2.67 13.03
C CYS A 317 -1.86 2.78 13.84
N ARG A 318 -0.89 3.54 13.31
CA ARG A 318 0.48 3.63 13.85
C ARG A 318 0.54 4.03 15.33
N ASP A 319 -0.22 5.06 15.73
CA ASP A 319 -0.08 5.68 17.05
C ASP A 319 -0.87 4.95 18.15
N THR A 320 -1.66 3.94 17.76
CA THR A 320 -2.36 3.04 18.67
C THR A 320 -1.80 1.61 18.67
N ASP A 321 -0.68 1.37 17.96
CA ASP A 321 0.02 0.09 17.90
C ASP A 321 -0.87 -1.10 17.49
N GLN A 322 -1.79 -0.89 16.54
CA GLN A 322 -2.74 -1.93 16.13
C GLN A 322 -3.19 -1.80 14.68
N VAL A 323 -3.53 -2.93 14.07
CA VAL A 323 -4.35 -2.96 12.86
C VAL A 323 -5.79 -3.20 13.27
N GLU A 324 -6.67 -2.26 12.94
CA GLU A 324 -8.10 -2.32 13.24
C GLU A 324 -8.87 -3.02 12.13
N ILE A 325 -9.86 -3.83 12.48
CA ILE A 325 -10.64 -4.63 11.54
C ILE A 325 -12.08 -4.13 11.53
N TYR A 326 -12.52 -3.68 10.34
CA TYR A 326 -13.87 -3.18 10.07
C TYR A 326 -14.61 -4.15 9.14
N SER A 327 -15.87 -4.44 9.42
CA SER A 327 -16.75 -5.08 8.44
C SER A 327 -17.19 -4.05 7.39
N ARG A 328 -17.27 -4.49 6.14
CA ARG A 328 -17.67 -3.65 5.00
C ARG A 328 -19.06 -4.08 4.49
N ASP A 329 -19.99 -3.16 4.41
CA ASP A 329 -21.25 -3.40 3.70
C ASP A 329 -21.03 -3.24 2.19
N LYS A 330 -21.09 -4.33 1.44
CA LYS A 330 -20.87 -4.36 -0.03
C LYS A 330 -21.89 -3.57 -0.85
N LYS A 331 -23.03 -3.18 -0.28
CA LYS A 331 -24.09 -2.42 -0.98
C LYS A 331 -23.94 -0.93 -0.77
N THR A 332 -23.48 -0.51 0.40
CA THR A 332 -23.42 0.90 0.80
C THR A 332 -22.02 1.44 0.95
N GLY A 333 -21.00 0.55 1.02
CA GLY A 333 -19.60 0.91 1.30
C GLY A 333 -19.33 1.25 2.76
N VAL A 334 -20.34 1.28 3.61
CA VAL A 334 -20.23 1.67 5.02
C VAL A 334 -19.36 0.68 5.79
N LEU A 335 -18.45 1.23 6.60
CA LEU A 335 -17.59 0.50 7.50
C LEU A 335 -18.20 0.47 8.89
N LYS A 336 -18.06 -0.68 9.58
CA LYS A 336 -18.49 -0.84 10.97
C LYS A 336 -17.35 -1.48 11.76
N ASP A 337 -16.94 -0.83 12.85
CA ASP A 337 -15.93 -1.37 13.76
C ASP A 337 -16.41 -2.71 14.35
N THR A 338 -15.56 -3.72 14.23
CA THR A 338 -15.82 -5.06 14.77
C THR A 338 -15.35 -5.21 16.21
N GLY A 339 -14.55 -4.27 16.71
CA GLY A 339 -13.82 -4.38 17.97
C GLY A 339 -12.61 -5.33 17.92
N ARG A 340 -12.35 -5.99 16.78
CA ARG A 340 -11.18 -6.87 16.59
C ARG A 340 -9.96 -6.07 16.21
N ARG A 341 -8.79 -6.48 16.73
CA ARG A 341 -7.51 -5.81 16.53
C ARG A 341 -6.40 -6.83 16.37
N ILE A 342 -5.39 -6.49 15.57
CA ILE A 342 -4.09 -7.17 15.53
C ILE A 342 -3.09 -6.23 16.19
N GLU A 343 -2.60 -6.59 17.35
CA GLU A 343 -1.63 -5.79 18.09
C GLU A 343 -0.23 -5.99 17.48
N VAL A 344 0.33 -4.93 16.93
CA VAL A 344 1.67 -4.91 16.31
C VAL A 344 2.26 -3.51 16.53
N PRO A 345 3.53 -3.38 16.93
CA PRO A 345 4.12 -2.08 17.19
C PRO A 345 4.21 -1.22 15.93
N LYS A 346 3.65 -0.02 15.99
CA LYS A 346 3.68 1.03 14.94
C LYS A 346 3.37 0.50 13.53
N PRO A 347 2.22 -0.17 13.31
CA PRO A 347 1.89 -0.66 11.98
C PRO A 347 1.62 0.52 11.05
N VAL A 348 2.19 0.48 9.85
CA VAL A 348 2.09 1.55 8.83
C VAL A 348 1.77 1.04 7.44
N PHE A 349 1.69 -0.29 7.29
CA PHE A 349 1.32 -0.99 6.07
C PHE A 349 0.55 -2.28 6.41
N VAL A 350 -0.49 -2.60 5.64
CA VAL A 350 -1.18 -3.88 5.68
C VAL A 350 -1.70 -4.24 4.29
N SER A 351 -1.44 -5.47 3.83
CA SER A 351 -1.96 -5.99 2.55
C SER A 351 -1.97 -7.52 2.56
N ASP A 352 -2.86 -8.11 1.76
CA ASP A 352 -2.82 -9.53 1.40
C ASP A 352 -2.25 -9.76 -0.02
N PHE A 353 -1.89 -8.68 -0.72
CA PHE A 353 -1.40 -8.67 -2.09
C PHE A 353 -2.31 -9.39 -3.10
N SER A 354 -3.60 -9.49 -2.82
CA SER A 354 -4.57 -10.08 -3.75
C SER A 354 -4.86 -9.19 -4.98
N ARG A 355 -4.32 -7.97 -4.99
CA ARG A 355 -4.48 -6.97 -6.05
C ARG A 355 -3.16 -6.32 -6.42
#